data_16e5ccb6d27cd07697945d619242b6db
#
_entry.id   16e5ccb6d27cd07697945d619242b6db
#
_cell.length_a   1.000
_cell.length_b   1.000
_cell.length_c   1.000
_cell.angle_alpha   90.00
_cell.angle_beta   90.00
_cell.angle_gamma   90.00
#
_symmetry.space_group_name_H-M   'P 1'
#
loop_
_entity.id
_entity.type
_entity.pdbx_description
1 polymer ?
#
loop_
_entity_poly.entity_id
_entity_poly.type
_entity_poly.pdbx_seq_one_letter_code
_entity_poly.pdbx_strand_id
1 'polypeptide(L)'
;QDPTAQSPEKGAYRYENRVLTEYTGTRTRIHPHLTVSKEPVIGLGDGVFKDSQDIEYFSVAHNDEFTTIGAEAFMNSSLREVDLFDSVTTIGARAFAGCAQLEELMLPDSLTTIGEGGLDGLTGLKKLVIKCDPALIPAGVFANMPNLSEVTIESGAVPAHMFAGSGVKGLTLGAGVTEIGDSAFANTALTSAEMQNVTA
;
A
#
# COMPACT_ATOMS: atom_id res chain seq x y z
N GLN A 1 -11.04 13.05 -12.24
CA GLN A 1 -11.23 13.96 -11.08
C GLN A 1 -12.22 13.28 -10.15
N ASP A 2 -11.81 12.97 -8.92
CA ASP A 2 -12.72 12.51 -7.88
C ASP A 2 -13.76 13.62 -7.60
N PRO A 3 -15.05 13.42 -7.87
CA PRO A 3 -16.08 14.43 -7.66
C PRO A 3 -16.31 14.75 -6.18
N THR A 4 -15.68 13.99 -5.26
CA THR A 4 -15.77 14.21 -3.80
C THR A 4 -14.56 14.94 -3.23
N ALA A 5 -13.55 15.29 -4.07
CA ALA A 5 -12.38 16.05 -3.64
C ALA A 5 -12.79 17.44 -3.15
N GLN A 6 -12.93 17.58 -1.86
CA GLN A 6 -13.17 18.88 -1.23
C GLN A 6 -11.87 19.67 -1.20
N SER A 7 -11.95 20.99 -1.38
CA SER A 7 -10.77 21.87 -1.24
C SER A 7 -10.08 21.64 0.12
N PRO A 8 -8.74 21.61 0.17
CA PRO A 8 -8.02 21.36 1.42
C PRO A 8 -8.44 22.29 2.56
N GLU A 9 -8.52 21.75 3.78
CA GLU A 9 -8.80 22.56 4.97
C GLU A 9 -7.65 23.54 5.21
N LYS A 10 -7.97 24.85 5.15
CA LYS A 10 -6.96 25.90 5.29
C LYS A 10 -6.31 25.84 6.69
N GLY A 11 -5.00 25.65 6.75
CA GLY A 11 -4.22 25.61 7.98
C GLY A 11 -4.17 24.25 8.68
N ALA A 12 -4.84 23.20 8.16
CA ALA A 12 -4.83 21.86 8.73
C ALA A 12 -3.55 21.08 8.45
N TYR A 13 -2.78 21.48 7.46
CA TYR A 13 -1.57 20.79 7.02
C TYR A 13 -0.33 21.58 7.39
N ARG A 14 0.65 20.93 8.01
CA ARG A 14 1.99 21.49 8.25
C ARG A 14 3.01 20.72 7.43
N TYR A 15 3.96 21.47 6.88
CA TYR A 15 5.02 20.94 6.03
C TYR A 15 6.38 21.43 6.51
N GLU A 16 7.35 20.52 6.55
CA GLU A 16 8.76 20.85 6.77
C GLU A 16 9.59 20.24 5.63
N ASN A 17 10.43 21.05 4.98
CA ASN A 17 11.26 20.60 3.88
C ASN A 17 10.49 19.83 2.78
N ARG A 18 9.28 20.32 2.43
CA ARG A 18 8.40 19.69 1.43
C ARG A 18 7.78 18.34 1.87
N VAL A 19 7.93 17.95 3.12
CA VAL A 19 7.30 16.75 3.71
C VAL A 19 6.11 17.18 4.55
N LEU A 20 4.96 16.50 4.40
CA LEU A 20 3.80 16.69 5.28
C LEU A 20 4.13 16.08 6.64
N THR A 21 4.24 16.92 7.68
CA THR A 21 4.65 16.49 9.04
C THR A 21 3.52 16.44 10.05
N GLU A 22 2.42 17.15 9.81
CA GLU A 22 1.28 17.15 10.71
C GLU A 22 -0.02 17.45 9.96
N TYR A 23 -1.10 16.79 10.39
CA TYR A 23 -2.47 17.08 9.99
C TYR A 23 -3.34 17.28 11.25
N THR A 24 -3.98 18.44 11.34
CA THR A 24 -4.87 18.83 12.46
C THR A 24 -6.32 19.03 12.03
N GLY A 25 -6.66 18.67 10.80
CA GLY A 25 -8.01 18.76 10.26
C GLY A 25 -8.93 17.65 10.75
N THR A 26 -10.16 17.69 10.29
CA THR A 26 -11.22 16.75 10.69
C THR A 26 -11.76 15.93 9.51
N ARG A 27 -11.12 16.02 8.35
CA ARG A 27 -11.56 15.28 7.16
C ARG A 27 -11.11 13.84 7.21
N THR A 28 -11.96 12.97 6.70
CA THR A 28 -11.70 11.54 6.58
C THR A 28 -11.00 11.18 5.26
N ARG A 29 -11.15 12.04 4.24
CA ARG A 29 -10.52 11.87 2.91
C ARG A 29 -9.45 12.93 2.72
N ILE A 30 -8.21 12.50 2.66
CA ILE A 30 -7.03 13.37 2.64
C ILE A 30 -6.39 13.34 1.26
N HIS A 31 -6.36 14.53 0.66
CA HIS A 31 -5.56 14.85 -0.52
C HIS A 31 -4.61 15.98 -0.11
N PRO A 32 -3.38 15.71 0.31
CA PRO A 32 -2.45 16.76 0.69
C PRO A 32 -2.21 17.72 -0.48
N HIS A 33 -1.86 18.94 -0.18
CA HIS A 33 -1.47 19.89 -1.23
C HIS A 33 -0.32 19.32 -2.04
N LEU A 34 -0.45 19.37 -3.37
CA LEU A 34 0.61 18.88 -4.26
C LEU A 34 1.86 19.74 -4.20
N THR A 35 1.75 21.00 -3.73
CA THR A 35 2.87 21.93 -3.61
C THR A 35 2.82 22.72 -2.31
N VAL A 36 3.99 22.98 -1.74
CA VAL A 36 4.21 23.94 -0.66
C VAL A 36 5.24 24.96 -1.12
N SER A 37 4.94 26.26 -0.96
CA SER A 37 5.80 27.35 -1.46
C SER A 37 6.17 27.25 -2.94
N LYS A 38 5.24 26.73 -3.77
CA LYS A 38 5.38 26.44 -5.22
C LYS A 38 6.29 25.24 -5.57
N GLU A 39 6.79 24.52 -4.57
CA GLU A 39 7.59 23.30 -4.76
C GLU A 39 6.71 22.07 -4.48
N PRO A 40 6.85 20.96 -5.22
CA PRO A 40 6.10 19.74 -4.99
C PRO A 40 6.34 19.16 -3.59
N VAL A 41 5.30 18.61 -2.98
CA VAL A 41 5.43 17.81 -1.74
C VAL A 41 6.05 16.47 -2.10
N ILE A 42 7.06 16.03 -1.36
CA ILE A 42 7.87 14.85 -1.68
C ILE A 42 7.61 13.64 -0.79
N GLY A 43 6.84 13.81 0.27
CA GLY A 43 6.57 12.68 1.16
C GLY A 43 5.64 13.00 2.33
N LEU A 44 5.30 11.93 3.02
CA LEU A 44 4.59 11.92 4.28
C LEU A 44 5.59 11.63 5.40
N GLY A 45 5.59 12.46 6.43
CA GLY A 45 6.48 12.32 7.58
C GLY A 45 6.09 11.18 8.51
N ASP A 46 6.93 10.96 9.51
CA ASP A 46 6.73 9.90 10.48
C ASP A 46 5.50 10.17 11.35
N GLY A 47 4.65 9.16 11.51
CA GLY A 47 3.52 9.16 12.43
C GLY A 47 2.41 10.17 12.14
N VAL A 48 2.34 10.81 10.97
CA VAL A 48 1.37 11.89 10.68
C VAL A 48 -0.07 11.50 10.95
N PHE A 49 -0.46 10.27 10.62
CA PHE A 49 -1.81 9.73 10.84
C PHE A 49 -1.81 8.51 11.77
N LYS A 50 -0.74 8.36 12.58
CA LYS A 50 -0.66 7.28 13.57
C LYS A 50 -1.82 7.36 14.54
N ASP A 51 -2.45 6.21 14.80
CA ASP A 51 -3.59 6.03 15.71
C ASP A 51 -4.83 6.89 15.34
N SER A 52 -4.86 7.51 14.15
CA SER A 52 -5.99 8.32 13.68
C SER A 52 -7.20 7.42 13.39
N GLN A 53 -8.32 7.70 14.07
CA GLN A 53 -9.58 7.01 13.83
C GLN A 53 -10.48 7.73 12.83
N ASP A 54 -10.05 8.88 12.33
CA ASP A 54 -10.84 9.72 11.42
C ASP A 54 -10.43 9.51 9.96
N ILE A 55 -9.17 9.13 9.67
CA ILE A 55 -8.72 8.96 8.29
C ILE A 55 -9.28 7.67 7.68
N GLU A 56 -9.98 7.81 6.55
CA GLU A 56 -10.51 6.68 5.78
C GLU A 56 -9.84 6.54 4.41
N TYR A 57 -9.37 7.64 3.82
CA TYR A 57 -8.78 7.67 2.48
C TYR A 57 -7.58 8.62 2.42
N PHE A 58 -6.52 8.16 1.77
CA PHE A 58 -5.34 8.97 1.46
C PHE A 58 -4.92 8.76 0.01
N SER A 59 -4.66 9.84 -0.72
CA SER A 59 -4.18 9.79 -2.09
C SER A 59 -3.20 10.90 -2.40
N VAL A 60 -2.17 10.59 -3.16
CA VAL A 60 -1.17 11.53 -3.69
C VAL A 60 -1.27 11.69 -5.21
N ALA A 61 -2.47 11.50 -5.75
CA ALA A 61 -2.73 11.57 -7.19
C ALA A 61 -2.06 12.78 -7.85
N HIS A 62 -1.44 12.53 -9.02
CA HIS A 62 -0.82 13.56 -9.86
C HIS A 62 0.39 14.28 -9.25
N ASN A 63 1.11 13.65 -8.32
CA ASN A 63 2.35 14.19 -7.78
C ASN A 63 3.52 13.19 -7.98
N ASP A 64 4.18 13.29 -9.11
CA ASP A 64 5.28 12.39 -9.49
C ASP A 64 6.54 12.55 -8.61
N GLU A 65 6.62 13.62 -7.79
CA GLU A 65 7.71 13.83 -6.84
C GLU A 65 7.42 13.28 -5.44
N PHE A 66 6.21 12.78 -5.19
CA PHE A 66 5.87 12.18 -3.91
C PHE A 66 6.39 10.75 -3.84
N THR A 67 7.50 10.55 -3.13
CA THR A 67 8.25 9.30 -3.16
C THR A 67 8.26 8.51 -1.85
N THR A 68 7.90 9.15 -0.73
CA THR A 68 8.14 8.54 0.59
C THR A 68 6.91 8.57 1.48
N ILE A 69 6.55 7.41 2.03
CA ILE A 69 5.66 7.26 3.19
C ILE A 69 6.55 7.04 4.42
N GLY A 70 6.50 7.95 5.40
CA GLY A 70 7.34 7.92 6.60
C GLY A 70 7.06 6.73 7.53
N ALA A 71 7.93 6.54 8.50
CA ALA A 71 7.76 5.49 9.51
C ALA A 71 6.46 5.71 10.33
N GLU A 72 5.74 4.64 10.61
CA GLU A 72 4.49 4.67 11.40
C GLU A 72 3.42 5.64 10.85
N ALA A 73 3.54 6.12 9.61
CA ALA A 73 2.70 7.20 9.07
C ALA A 73 1.20 6.97 9.21
N PHE A 74 0.72 5.74 9.03
CA PHE A 74 -0.68 5.32 9.20
C PHE A 74 -0.87 4.23 10.27
N MET A 75 0.15 3.96 11.09
CA MET A 75 0.10 2.87 12.07
C MET A 75 -1.17 2.93 12.93
N ASN A 76 -1.90 1.81 13.03
CA ASN A 76 -3.16 1.66 13.78
C ASN A 76 -4.27 2.64 13.37
N SER A 77 -4.23 3.21 12.18
CA SER A 77 -5.28 4.12 11.72
C SER A 77 -6.50 3.38 11.16
N SER A 78 -7.61 4.11 11.02
CA SER A 78 -8.85 3.62 10.38
C SER A 78 -8.82 3.70 8.85
N LEU A 79 -7.63 3.77 8.25
CA LEU A 79 -7.46 3.86 6.80
C LEU A 79 -8.11 2.66 6.10
N ARG A 80 -8.99 2.94 5.11
CA ARG A 80 -9.72 1.93 4.32
C ARG A 80 -9.21 1.81 2.91
N GLU A 81 -8.72 2.92 2.37
CA GLU A 81 -8.28 3.03 0.98
C GLU A 81 -7.07 3.94 0.89
N VAL A 82 -6.08 3.53 0.10
CA VAL A 82 -4.87 4.31 -0.17
C VAL A 82 -4.46 4.18 -1.63
N ASP A 83 -4.17 5.33 -2.25
CA ASP A 83 -3.58 5.39 -3.59
C ASP A 83 -2.10 5.78 -3.49
N LEU A 84 -1.22 4.82 -3.73
CA LEU A 84 0.25 5.01 -3.66
C LEU A 84 0.89 5.30 -5.02
N PHE A 85 0.18 5.65 -6.02
CA PHE A 85 0.68 5.95 -7.37
C PHE A 85 2.13 5.49 -7.70
N ASP A 86 2.45 5.44 -8.99
CA ASP A 86 3.73 4.93 -9.51
C ASP A 86 4.95 5.86 -9.24
N SER A 87 4.84 6.79 -8.29
CA SER A 87 5.94 7.64 -7.81
C SER A 87 6.50 7.20 -6.46
N VAL A 88 5.75 6.42 -5.68
CA VAL A 88 6.17 6.01 -4.33
C VAL A 88 7.25 4.95 -4.41
N THR A 89 8.42 5.26 -3.87
CA THR A 89 9.60 4.38 -3.85
C THR A 89 9.86 3.77 -2.48
N THR A 90 9.37 4.40 -1.41
CA THR A 90 9.69 3.99 -0.04
C THR A 90 8.45 3.95 0.85
N ILE A 91 8.24 2.82 1.50
CA ILE A 91 7.33 2.64 2.63
C ILE A 91 8.18 2.46 3.89
N GLY A 92 8.05 3.37 4.86
CA GLY A 92 8.82 3.37 6.09
C GLY A 92 8.47 2.22 7.04
N ALA A 93 9.28 2.06 8.09
CA ALA A 93 9.05 1.03 9.10
C ALA A 93 7.66 1.21 9.74
N ARG A 94 6.89 0.13 9.84
CA ARG A 94 5.53 0.10 10.40
C ARG A 94 4.55 1.11 9.79
N ALA A 95 4.80 1.60 8.59
CA ALA A 95 4.01 2.67 7.98
C ALA A 95 2.50 2.37 7.92
N PHE A 96 2.11 1.15 7.58
CA PHE A 96 0.71 0.69 7.56
C PHE A 96 0.40 -0.36 8.63
N ALA A 97 1.31 -0.57 9.61
CA ALA A 97 1.12 -1.60 10.62
C ALA A 97 -0.21 -1.41 11.36
N GLY A 98 -1.02 -2.47 11.43
CA GLY A 98 -2.30 -2.44 12.12
C GLY A 98 -3.42 -1.65 11.44
N CYS A 99 -3.27 -1.26 10.17
CA CYS A 99 -4.39 -0.71 9.37
C CYS A 99 -5.41 -1.81 9.06
N ALA A 100 -6.11 -2.27 10.09
CA ALA A 100 -7.00 -3.44 10.01
C ALA A 100 -8.26 -3.22 9.15
N GLN A 101 -8.54 -1.99 8.74
CA GLN A 101 -9.68 -1.65 7.89
C GLN A 101 -9.30 -1.46 6.42
N LEU A 102 -8.02 -1.52 6.08
CA LEU A 102 -7.57 -1.40 4.69
C LEU A 102 -8.03 -2.63 3.90
N GLU A 103 -8.88 -2.41 2.88
CA GLU A 103 -9.49 -3.50 2.12
C GLU A 103 -8.75 -3.81 0.82
N GLU A 104 -8.16 -2.80 0.20
CA GLU A 104 -7.39 -2.94 -1.04
C GLU A 104 -6.04 -2.26 -0.91
N LEU A 105 -5.00 -2.88 -1.45
CA LEU A 105 -3.65 -2.32 -1.50
C LEU A 105 -3.02 -2.63 -2.85
N MET A 106 -2.48 -1.59 -3.49
CA MET A 106 -1.60 -1.72 -4.66
C MET A 106 -0.20 -1.27 -4.27
N LEU A 107 0.79 -2.15 -4.44
CA LEU A 107 2.21 -1.84 -4.29
C LEU A 107 2.76 -1.50 -5.68
N PRO A 108 3.17 -0.23 -5.93
CA PRO A 108 3.56 0.23 -7.26
C PRO A 108 4.90 -0.38 -7.72
N ASP A 109 5.16 -0.37 -9.02
CA ASP A 109 6.40 -0.87 -9.61
C ASP A 109 7.64 -0.03 -9.27
N SER A 110 7.43 1.26 -8.96
CA SER A 110 8.46 2.17 -8.45
C SER A 110 9.00 1.81 -7.07
N LEU A 111 8.29 0.97 -6.30
CA LEU A 111 8.63 0.66 -4.92
C LEU A 111 9.95 -0.13 -4.84
N THR A 112 10.90 0.39 -4.07
CA THR A 112 12.23 -0.19 -3.87
C THR A 112 12.53 -0.55 -2.43
N THR A 113 11.76 -0.01 -1.48
CA THR A 113 12.02 -0.21 -0.06
C THR A 113 10.72 -0.34 0.73
N ILE A 114 10.62 -1.42 1.51
CA ILE A 114 9.60 -1.60 2.55
C ILE A 114 10.32 -1.79 3.87
N GLY A 115 10.10 -0.88 4.81
CA GLY A 115 10.69 -0.94 6.14
C GLY A 115 10.11 -2.07 6.99
N GLU A 116 10.81 -2.43 8.06
CA GLU A 116 10.41 -3.48 8.98
C GLU A 116 8.97 -3.28 9.49
N GLY A 117 8.13 -4.30 9.37
CA GLY A 117 6.73 -4.26 9.78
C GLY A 117 5.85 -3.29 8.97
N GLY A 118 6.35 -2.73 7.86
CA GLY A 118 5.65 -1.70 7.08
C GLY A 118 4.25 -2.09 6.61
N LEU A 119 4.00 -3.39 6.45
CA LEU A 119 2.73 -3.96 5.98
C LEU A 119 2.11 -4.96 6.98
N ASP A 120 2.54 -4.97 8.24
CA ASP A 120 2.06 -5.93 9.23
C ASP A 120 0.63 -5.64 9.68
N GLY A 121 -0.13 -6.69 9.95
CA GLY A 121 -1.46 -6.55 10.59
C GLY A 121 -2.56 -5.97 9.71
N LEU A 122 -2.46 -6.07 8.37
CA LEU A 122 -3.49 -5.67 7.40
C LEU A 122 -4.64 -6.70 7.37
N THR A 123 -5.25 -6.98 8.49
CA THR A 123 -6.20 -8.10 8.67
C THR A 123 -7.51 -7.94 7.88
N GLY A 124 -7.85 -6.73 7.47
CA GLY A 124 -9.02 -6.43 6.64
C GLY A 124 -8.79 -6.57 5.14
N LEU A 125 -7.52 -6.79 4.70
CA LEU A 125 -7.16 -6.78 3.29
C LEU A 125 -7.89 -7.90 2.54
N LYS A 126 -8.58 -7.55 1.46
CA LYS A 126 -9.34 -8.44 0.58
C LYS A 126 -8.68 -8.61 -0.79
N LYS A 127 -8.07 -7.53 -1.28
CA LYS A 127 -7.44 -7.47 -2.59
C LYS A 127 -6.04 -6.86 -2.52
N LEU A 128 -5.09 -7.54 -3.14
CA LEU A 128 -3.69 -7.10 -3.21
C LEU A 128 -3.21 -7.14 -4.66
N VAL A 129 -2.62 -6.03 -5.11
CA VAL A 129 -1.92 -5.94 -6.39
C VAL A 129 -0.45 -5.65 -6.14
N ILE A 130 0.43 -6.52 -6.61
CA ILE A 130 1.88 -6.39 -6.48
C ILE A 130 2.45 -6.12 -7.87
N LYS A 131 2.90 -4.89 -8.10
CA LYS A 131 3.61 -4.49 -9.32
C LYS A 131 5.13 -4.48 -9.10
N CYS A 132 5.58 -4.12 -7.89
CA CYS A 132 7.00 -4.17 -7.51
C CYS A 132 7.55 -5.60 -7.46
N ASP A 133 8.85 -5.74 -7.29
CA ASP A 133 9.48 -7.05 -7.03
C ASP A 133 8.93 -7.66 -5.73
N PRO A 134 8.28 -8.84 -5.77
CA PRO A 134 7.76 -9.49 -4.57
C PRO A 134 8.83 -9.82 -3.52
N ALA A 135 10.11 -9.91 -3.91
CA ALA A 135 11.23 -10.14 -3.00
C ALA A 135 11.47 -8.97 -2.01
N LEU A 136 10.93 -7.78 -2.29
CA LEU A 136 10.96 -6.64 -1.37
C LEU A 136 10.02 -6.81 -0.17
N ILE A 137 9.03 -7.70 -0.29
CA ILE A 137 7.99 -7.88 0.72
C ILE A 137 8.52 -8.84 1.79
N PRO A 138 8.48 -8.46 3.07
CA PRO A 138 8.96 -9.31 4.16
C PRO A 138 8.25 -10.67 4.19
N ALA A 139 9.00 -11.72 4.53
CA ALA A 139 8.46 -13.08 4.57
C ALA A 139 7.26 -13.20 5.53
N GLY A 140 6.22 -13.89 5.10
CA GLY A 140 5.05 -14.20 5.92
C GLY A 140 4.06 -13.07 6.17
N VAL A 141 4.30 -11.87 5.65
CA VAL A 141 3.40 -10.70 5.84
C VAL A 141 1.97 -11.01 5.37
N PHE A 142 1.82 -11.72 4.27
CA PHE A 142 0.50 -12.09 3.72
C PHE A 142 0.09 -13.53 4.00
N ALA A 143 0.85 -14.25 4.83
CA ALA A 143 0.46 -15.59 5.29
C ALA A 143 -0.65 -15.50 6.35
N ASN A 144 -1.53 -16.52 6.39
CA ASN A 144 -2.61 -16.63 7.36
C ASN A 144 -3.58 -15.42 7.37
N MET A 145 -3.82 -14.80 6.22
CA MET A 145 -4.77 -13.70 6.03
C MET A 145 -6.11 -14.22 5.49
N PRO A 146 -7.09 -14.53 6.34
CA PRO A 146 -8.31 -15.22 5.91
C PRO A 146 -9.20 -14.37 5.00
N ASN A 147 -9.10 -13.04 5.09
CA ASN A 147 -9.90 -12.10 4.29
C ASN A 147 -9.30 -11.81 2.91
N LEU A 148 -7.98 -12.05 2.72
CA LEU A 148 -7.30 -11.83 1.45
C LEU A 148 -7.79 -12.85 0.42
N SER A 149 -8.65 -12.42 -0.50
CA SER A 149 -9.32 -13.30 -1.46
C SER A 149 -8.81 -13.17 -2.88
N GLU A 150 -8.28 -12.00 -3.26
CA GLU A 150 -7.81 -11.72 -4.61
C GLU A 150 -6.39 -11.20 -4.60
N VAL A 151 -5.52 -11.80 -5.40
CA VAL A 151 -4.11 -11.42 -5.55
C VAL A 151 -3.76 -11.31 -7.02
N THR A 152 -3.13 -10.19 -7.38
CA THR A 152 -2.50 -10.00 -8.69
C THR A 152 -1.01 -9.75 -8.48
N ILE A 153 -0.15 -10.46 -9.23
CA ILE A 153 1.30 -10.28 -9.21
C ILE A 153 1.75 -10.05 -10.65
N GLU A 154 2.33 -8.90 -10.95
CA GLU A 154 2.66 -8.52 -12.32
C GLU A 154 4.01 -9.07 -12.78
N SER A 155 4.99 -9.17 -11.87
CA SER A 155 6.35 -9.57 -12.23
C SER A 155 7.13 -10.14 -11.05
N GLY A 156 8.34 -10.67 -11.33
CA GLY A 156 9.29 -11.15 -10.34
C GLY A 156 9.08 -12.59 -9.88
N ALA A 157 9.87 -13.01 -8.91
CA ALA A 157 9.76 -14.31 -8.27
C ALA A 157 8.90 -14.21 -7.00
N VAL A 158 7.86 -15.03 -6.88
CA VAL A 158 7.01 -15.08 -5.70
C VAL A 158 7.74 -15.85 -4.59
N PRO A 159 8.00 -15.24 -3.43
CA PRO A 159 8.70 -15.90 -2.33
C PRO A 159 7.99 -17.15 -1.79
N ALA A 160 8.75 -18.09 -1.26
CA ALA A 160 8.20 -19.26 -0.57
C ALA A 160 7.28 -18.85 0.59
N HIS A 161 6.18 -19.59 0.77
CA HIS A 161 5.18 -19.39 1.83
C HIS A 161 4.50 -18.02 1.87
N MET A 162 4.66 -17.16 0.87
CA MET A 162 4.20 -15.77 0.88
C MET A 162 2.72 -15.61 1.26
N PHE A 163 1.85 -16.47 0.73
CA PHE A 163 0.40 -16.46 0.97
C PHE A 163 -0.12 -17.72 1.68
N ALA A 164 0.78 -18.53 2.25
CA ALA A 164 0.39 -19.79 2.87
C ALA A 164 -0.68 -19.58 3.96
N GLY A 165 -1.74 -20.39 3.92
CA GLY A 165 -2.86 -20.33 4.88
C GLY A 165 -3.78 -19.11 4.71
N SER A 166 -3.60 -18.29 3.68
CA SER A 166 -4.49 -17.15 3.39
C SER A 166 -5.77 -17.59 2.68
N GLY A 167 -6.76 -16.67 2.63
CA GLY A 167 -8.07 -16.91 2.00
C GLY A 167 -8.09 -16.80 0.47
N VAL A 168 -6.94 -16.74 -0.20
CA VAL A 168 -6.82 -16.49 -1.65
C VAL A 168 -7.62 -17.50 -2.46
N LYS A 169 -8.52 -16.99 -3.30
CA LYS A 169 -9.37 -17.75 -4.23
C LYS A 169 -9.09 -17.38 -5.67
N GLY A 170 -8.85 -16.08 -5.93
CA GLY A 170 -8.51 -15.55 -7.24
C GLY A 170 -7.04 -15.15 -7.28
N LEU A 171 -6.30 -15.68 -8.26
CA LEU A 171 -4.91 -15.36 -8.53
C LEU A 171 -4.75 -14.98 -9.99
N THR A 172 -4.17 -13.81 -10.24
CA THR A 172 -3.77 -13.35 -11.56
C THR A 172 -2.25 -13.18 -11.60
N LEU A 173 -1.59 -13.83 -12.53
CA LEU A 173 -0.15 -13.73 -12.74
C LEU A 173 0.12 -13.01 -14.06
N GLY A 174 0.89 -11.94 -14.00
CA GLY A 174 1.38 -11.22 -15.16
C GLY A 174 2.49 -11.98 -15.90
N ALA A 175 2.74 -11.60 -17.14
CA ALA A 175 3.79 -12.21 -17.96
C ALA A 175 5.22 -12.05 -17.41
N GLY A 176 5.42 -11.11 -16.49
CA GLY A 176 6.71 -10.86 -15.83
C GLY A 176 7.00 -11.78 -14.63
N VAL A 177 6.06 -12.63 -14.22
CA VAL A 177 6.29 -13.58 -13.12
C VAL A 177 7.22 -14.70 -13.60
N THR A 178 8.36 -14.87 -12.93
CA THR A 178 9.41 -15.80 -13.35
C THR A 178 9.43 -17.11 -12.57
N GLU A 179 8.95 -17.09 -11.33
CA GLU A 179 8.98 -18.25 -10.44
C GLU A 179 7.89 -18.13 -9.35
N ILE A 180 7.38 -19.25 -8.90
CA ILE A 180 6.54 -19.36 -7.70
C ILE A 180 7.27 -20.25 -6.72
N GLY A 181 7.67 -19.66 -5.59
CA GLY A 181 8.43 -20.35 -4.55
C GLY A 181 7.64 -21.45 -3.86
N ASP A 182 8.35 -22.32 -3.17
CA ASP A 182 7.78 -23.49 -2.48
C ASP A 182 6.66 -23.09 -1.53
N SER A 183 5.52 -23.77 -1.66
CA SER A 183 4.36 -23.57 -0.78
C SER A 183 3.82 -22.13 -0.72
N ALA A 184 4.11 -21.30 -1.73
CA ALA A 184 3.69 -19.89 -1.75
C ALA A 184 2.18 -19.71 -1.53
N PHE A 185 1.36 -20.62 -2.04
CA PHE A 185 -0.10 -20.65 -1.89
C PHE A 185 -0.61 -21.90 -1.17
N ALA A 186 0.23 -22.56 -0.34
CA ALA A 186 -0.19 -23.75 0.40
C ALA A 186 -1.34 -23.43 1.36
N ASN A 187 -2.31 -24.35 1.47
CA ASN A 187 -3.48 -24.22 2.35
C ASN A 187 -4.33 -22.95 2.07
N THR A 188 -4.32 -22.47 0.85
CA THR A 188 -5.28 -21.43 0.38
C THR A 188 -6.53 -22.07 -0.19
N ALA A 189 -7.55 -21.27 -0.52
CA ALA A 189 -8.74 -21.71 -1.23
C ALA A 189 -8.59 -21.63 -2.76
N LEU A 190 -7.36 -21.48 -3.26
CA LEU A 190 -7.05 -21.32 -4.68
C LEU A 190 -7.39 -22.60 -5.46
N THR A 191 -8.23 -22.49 -6.48
CA THR A 191 -8.60 -23.60 -7.37
C THR A 191 -8.08 -23.41 -8.79
N SER A 192 -7.76 -22.18 -9.18
CA SER A 192 -7.24 -21.82 -10.49
C SER A 192 -6.44 -20.54 -10.43
N ALA A 193 -5.49 -20.38 -11.34
CA ALA A 193 -4.76 -19.15 -11.55
C ALA A 193 -4.93 -18.68 -13.00
N GLU A 194 -5.14 -17.38 -13.20
CA GLU A 194 -5.15 -16.77 -14.53
C GLU A 194 -3.75 -16.29 -14.88
N MET A 195 -3.26 -16.67 -16.07
CA MET A 195 -1.98 -16.21 -16.61
C MET A 195 -2.24 -15.15 -17.67
N GLN A 196 -1.82 -13.90 -17.41
CA GLN A 196 -1.97 -12.82 -18.39
C GLN A 196 -0.80 -12.81 -19.37
N ASN A 197 -1.14 -12.82 -20.68
CA ASN A 197 -0.16 -12.62 -21.78
C ASN A 197 1.01 -13.62 -21.82
N VAL A 198 0.82 -14.86 -21.41
CA VAL A 198 1.81 -15.91 -21.67
C VAL A 198 1.73 -16.26 -23.14
N THR A 199 2.63 -15.68 -23.95
CA THR A 199 2.85 -16.17 -25.32
C THR A 199 3.64 -17.47 -25.22
N ALA A 200 3.04 -18.55 -25.71
CA ALA A 200 3.67 -19.86 -25.85
C ALA A 200 4.88 -19.80 -26.78
#